data_cae62e8a3f7d07de73d2985e9e469590
#
_entry.id   cae62e8a3f7d07de73d2985e9e469590
#
_cell.length_a   1.000
_cell.length_b   1.000
_cell.length_c   1.000
_cell.angle_alpha   90.00
_cell.angle_beta   90.00
_cell.angle_gamma   90.00
#
_symmetry.space_group_name_H-M   'P 1'
#
loop_
_entity.id
_entity.type
_entity.pdbx_description
1 polymer ?
#
loop_
_entity_poly.entity_id
_entity_poly.type
_entity_poly.pdbx_seq_one_letter_code
_entity_poly.pdbx_strand_id
1 'polypeptide(L)'
;MSQAESSAAGSGVSANELDPEDTKIVVLARSTRARIGAAEGAAVRDTDGRTYAAATVALPSLRLSALQAAVAAAVSSGAPGLEAAAVVNADGSEPDAEAVAAVRDL
;
A
#
# COMPACT_ATOMS: atom_id res chain seq x y z
N MET A 1 11.29 -4.93 -2.83
CA MET A 1 10.58 -4.92 -2.90
C MET A 1 10.00 -5.42 -2.95
N SER A 2 9.87 -5.48 -2.45
CA SER A 2 9.09 -5.81 -2.69
C SER A 2 8.15 -5.88 -2.95
N GLN A 3 7.94 -5.84 -2.89
CA GLN A 3 7.06 -5.80 -3.30
C GLN A 3 6.37 -6.12 -3.44
N ALA A 4 6.60 -6.16 -3.18
CA ALA A 4 5.87 -6.47 -3.59
C ALA A 4 5.25 -6.78 -3.85
N GLU A 5 5.47 -6.84 -3.57
CA GLU A 5 4.93 -6.99 -4.04
C GLU A 5 4.35 -6.93 -4.34
N SER A 6 4.59 -6.99 -4.01
CA SER A 6 4.08 -6.92 -4.51
C SER A 6 3.59 -6.97 -4.83
N SER A 7 3.80 -7.04 -4.80
CA SER A 7 3.28 -7.10 -5.22
C SER A 7 2.69 -7.51 -5.41
N ALA A 8 2.64 -7.66 -5.36
CA ALA A 8 2.17 -8.06 -5.74
C ALA A 8 1.54 -8.40 -6.16
N ALA A 9 1.79 -8.08 -5.85
CA ALA A 9 0.96 -8.43 -6.59
C ALA A 9 0.84 -8.76 -7.74
N GLY A 10 0.23 -8.46 -8.30
CA GLY A 10 0.24 -8.94 -9.60
C GLY A 10 1.54 -9.49 -10.08
N SER A 11 2.57 -9.23 -9.46
CA SER A 11 3.88 -9.68 -9.86
C SER A 11 4.10 -11.18 -9.76
N GLY A 12 3.12 -11.91 -9.31
CA GLY A 12 3.22 -13.35 -9.23
C GLY A 12 3.79 -13.91 -7.95
N VAL A 13 4.05 -13.07 -6.98
CA VAL A 13 4.44 -13.56 -5.65
C VAL A 13 3.21 -14.00 -4.90
N SER A 14 3.15 -15.25 -4.49
CA SER A 14 2.00 -15.75 -3.73
C SER A 14 2.13 -15.37 -2.26
N ALA A 15 1.02 -15.36 -1.56
CA ALA A 15 0.99 -15.08 -0.13
C ALA A 15 1.86 -16.06 0.66
N ASN A 16 2.01 -17.30 0.19
CA ASN A 16 2.83 -18.31 0.84
C ASN A 16 4.32 -18.03 0.75
N GLU A 17 4.72 -17.19 -0.18
CA GLU A 17 6.12 -16.85 -0.40
C GLU A 17 6.55 -15.59 0.33
N LEU A 18 5.60 -14.89 0.93
CA LEU A 18 5.88 -13.66 1.66
C LEU A 18 6.29 -13.98 3.08
N ASP A 19 7.15 -13.15 3.63
CA ASP A 19 7.42 -13.19 5.03
C ASP A 19 6.13 -12.83 5.82
N PRO A 20 5.98 -13.32 7.06
CA PRO A 20 4.75 -13.06 7.83
C PRO A 20 4.43 -11.57 8.02
N GLU A 21 5.44 -10.71 8.14
CA GLU A 21 5.21 -9.28 8.28
C GLU A 21 4.67 -8.66 7.00
N ASP A 22 5.12 -9.15 5.85
CA ASP A 22 4.61 -8.67 4.56
C ASP A 22 3.20 -9.18 4.29
N THR A 23 2.89 -10.39 4.73
CA THR A 23 1.53 -10.92 4.66
C THR A 23 0.56 -10.04 5.45
N LYS A 24 0.98 -9.53 6.60
CA LYS A 24 0.14 -8.65 7.42
C LYS A 24 -0.26 -7.39 6.68
N ILE A 25 0.66 -6.74 5.96
CA ILE A 25 0.30 -5.52 5.22
C ILE A 25 -0.58 -5.83 4.01
N VAL A 26 -0.44 -7.00 3.39
CA VAL A 26 -1.35 -7.41 2.31
C VAL A 26 -2.77 -7.59 2.87
N VAL A 27 -2.91 -8.27 4.00
CA VAL A 27 -4.20 -8.46 4.65
C VAL A 27 -4.81 -7.11 5.06
N LEU A 28 -4.00 -6.21 5.59
CA LEU A 28 -4.44 -4.88 6.01
C LEU A 28 -4.94 -4.06 4.82
N ALA A 29 -4.21 -4.09 3.70
CA ALA A 29 -4.62 -3.42 2.47
C ALA A 29 -5.94 -3.97 1.95
N ARG A 30 -6.08 -5.29 1.96
CA ARG A 30 -7.29 -5.97 1.49
C ARG A 30 -8.50 -5.62 2.37
N SER A 31 -8.34 -5.68 3.69
CA SER A 31 -9.44 -5.39 4.60
C SER A 31 -9.85 -3.92 4.55
N THR A 32 -8.90 -3.01 4.38
CA THR A 32 -9.18 -1.58 4.25
C THR A 32 -9.97 -1.31 2.97
N ARG A 33 -9.56 -1.90 1.86
CA ARG A 33 -10.29 -1.78 0.60
C ARG A 33 -11.73 -2.26 0.74
N ALA A 34 -11.91 -3.44 1.34
CA ALA A 34 -13.24 -4.04 1.48
C ALA A 34 -14.13 -3.20 2.40
N ARG A 35 -13.59 -2.72 3.51
CA ARG A 35 -14.35 -1.95 4.50
C ARG A 35 -14.82 -0.62 3.93
N ILE A 36 -13.99 0.03 3.12
CA ILE A 36 -14.32 1.32 2.50
C ILE A 36 -15.12 1.14 1.21
N GLY A 37 -15.02 0.00 0.56
CA GLY A 37 -15.63 -0.23 -0.75
C GLY A 37 -14.92 0.53 -1.86
N ALA A 38 -13.62 0.70 -1.75
CA ALA A 38 -12.83 1.54 -2.66
C ALA A 38 -12.27 0.73 -3.83
N ALA A 39 -11.80 1.43 -4.85
CA ALA A 39 -11.14 0.81 -6.00
C ALA A 39 -9.86 0.09 -5.58
N GLU A 40 -9.10 0.67 -4.64
CA GLU A 40 -7.86 0.11 -4.15
C GLU A 40 -7.74 0.26 -2.64
N GLY A 41 -6.99 -0.64 -2.04
CA GLY A 41 -6.51 -0.51 -0.68
C GLY A 41 -4.99 -0.62 -0.67
N ALA A 42 -4.34 0.01 0.26
CA ALA A 42 -2.89 -0.05 0.38
C ALA A 42 -2.48 -0.03 1.84
N ALA A 43 -1.31 -0.58 2.12
CA ALA A 43 -0.71 -0.48 3.44
C ALA A 43 0.80 -0.37 3.27
N VAL A 44 1.42 0.38 4.14
CA VAL A 44 2.87 0.51 4.18
C VAL A 44 3.34 0.24 5.61
N ARG A 45 4.58 -0.22 5.74
CA ARG A 45 5.22 -0.41 7.05
C ARG A 45 6.46 0.48 7.10
N ASP A 46 6.58 1.25 8.16
CA ASP A 46 7.76 2.08 8.33
C ASP A 46 8.91 1.29 8.95
N THR A 47 10.08 1.93 9.02
CA THR A 47 11.28 1.29 9.54
C THR A 47 11.24 1.06 11.05
N ASP A 48 10.26 1.63 11.73
CA ASP A 48 10.01 1.37 13.15
C ASP A 48 9.00 0.24 13.36
N GLY A 49 8.47 -0.34 12.28
CA GLY A 49 7.52 -1.45 12.37
C GLY A 49 6.06 -1.03 12.44
N ARG A 50 5.76 0.27 12.36
CA ARG A 50 4.37 0.74 12.37
C ARG A 50 3.78 0.60 10.98
N THR A 51 2.48 0.34 10.92
CA THR A 51 1.76 0.17 9.66
C THR A 51 0.74 1.29 9.48
N TYR A 52 0.53 1.66 8.22
CA TYR A 52 -0.42 2.70 7.84
C TYR A 52 -1.23 2.16 6.67
N ALA A 53 -2.55 2.22 6.77
CA ALA A 53 -3.43 1.71 5.73
C ALA A 53 -4.33 2.81 5.21
N ALA A 54 -4.66 2.73 3.93
CA ALA A 54 -5.51 3.71 3.30
C ALA A 54 -6.21 3.10 2.10
N ALA A 55 -7.25 3.79 1.64
CA ALA A 55 -7.99 3.43 0.44
C ALA A 55 -7.92 4.60 -0.53
N THR A 56 -8.32 4.38 -1.77
CA THR A 56 -8.43 5.41 -2.80
C THR A 56 -9.22 6.61 -2.29
N VAL A 57 -8.72 7.80 -2.52
CA VAL A 57 -9.42 9.05 -2.22
C VAL A 57 -9.82 9.68 -3.55
N ALA A 58 -11.11 9.90 -3.76
CA ALA A 58 -11.62 10.42 -5.02
C ALA A 58 -12.65 11.51 -4.75
N LEU A 59 -12.17 12.69 -4.41
CA LEU A 59 -12.99 13.87 -4.18
C LEU A 59 -12.75 14.88 -5.30
N PRO A 60 -13.65 15.81 -5.53
CA PRO A 60 -13.44 16.83 -6.57
C PRO A 60 -12.11 17.58 -6.44
N SER A 61 -11.68 17.85 -5.22
CA SER A 61 -10.46 18.64 -4.97
C SER A 61 -9.32 17.85 -4.36
N LEU A 62 -9.47 16.54 -4.21
CA LEU A 62 -8.39 15.71 -3.66
C LEU A 62 -8.50 14.31 -4.23
N ARG A 63 -7.49 13.93 -5.01
CA ARG A 63 -7.43 12.60 -5.60
C ARG A 63 -6.09 11.96 -5.29
N LEU A 64 -6.14 10.84 -4.59
CA LEU A 64 -4.95 10.09 -4.24
C LEU A 64 -5.20 8.61 -4.55
N SER A 65 -4.23 7.92 -5.09
CA SER A 65 -4.28 6.46 -5.10
C SER A 65 -4.22 5.97 -3.65
N ALA A 66 -4.62 4.74 -3.42
CA ALA A 66 -4.54 4.16 -2.08
C ALA A 66 -3.11 4.20 -1.54
N LEU A 67 -2.12 3.91 -2.40
CA LEU A 67 -0.72 3.91 -1.99
C LEU A 67 -0.24 5.33 -1.66
N GLN A 68 -0.61 6.33 -2.45
CA GLN A 68 -0.29 7.72 -2.13
C GLN A 68 -0.91 8.13 -0.79
N ALA A 69 -2.14 7.73 -0.54
CA ALA A 69 -2.82 8.05 0.73
C ALA A 69 -2.12 7.36 1.91
N ALA A 70 -1.67 6.12 1.74
CA ALA A 70 -0.94 5.42 2.80
C ALA A 70 0.42 6.09 3.09
N VAL A 71 1.14 6.51 2.05
CA VAL A 71 2.39 7.24 2.20
C VAL A 71 2.15 8.57 2.92
N ALA A 72 1.09 9.29 2.54
CA ALA A 72 0.73 10.55 3.18
C ALA A 72 0.46 10.34 4.67
N ALA A 73 -0.25 9.28 5.03
CA ALA A 73 -0.51 8.95 6.43
C ALA A 73 0.78 8.68 7.20
N ALA A 74 1.70 7.93 6.59
CA ALA A 74 2.99 7.62 7.22
C ALA A 74 3.81 8.89 7.44
N VAL A 75 3.94 9.72 6.42
CA VAL A 75 4.71 10.97 6.50
C VAL A 75 4.11 11.90 7.55
N SER A 76 2.79 12.08 7.53
CA SER A 76 2.12 12.98 8.47
C SER A 76 2.16 12.46 9.91
N SER A 77 2.43 11.18 10.09
CA SER A 77 2.59 10.56 11.42
C SER A 77 4.06 10.54 11.88
N GLY A 78 4.96 11.05 11.07
CA GLY A 78 6.37 11.13 11.44
C GLY A 78 7.21 9.92 11.10
N ALA A 79 6.77 9.06 10.18
CA ALA A 79 7.56 7.89 9.80
C ALA A 79 8.92 8.33 9.21
N PRO A 80 10.03 7.75 9.66
CA PRO A 80 11.36 8.14 9.19
C PRO A 80 11.69 7.54 7.83
N GLY A 81 11.08 6.44 7.47
CA GLY A 81 11.29 5.76 6.19
C GLY A 81 10.33 4.59 6.07
N LEU A 82 10.22 4.02 4.89
CA LEU A 82 9.37 2.87 4.63
C LEU A 82 10.22 1.65 4.28
N GLU A 83 9.80 0.49 4.74
CA GLU A 83 10.48 -0.77 4.43
C GLU A 83 9.64 -1.73 3.61
N ALA A 84 8.32 -1.52 3.51
CA ALA A 84 7.44 -2.39 2.74
C ALA A 84 6.16 -1.67 2.36
N ALA A 85 5.57 -2.06 1.25
CA ALA A 85 4.30 -1.53 0.78
C ALA A 85 3.51 -2.61 0.07
N ALA A 86 2.19 -2.56 0.18
CA ALA A 86 1.28 -3.47 -0.51
C ALA A 86 0.10 -2.70 -1.07
N VAL A 87 -0.36 -3.08 -2.26
CA VAL A 87 -1.54 -2.52 -2.91
C VAL A 87 -2.44 -3.67 -3.34
N VAL A 88 -3.73 -3.54 -3.07
CA VAL A 88 -4.74 -4.51 -3.49
C VAL A 88 -5.78 -3.78 -4.33
N ASN A 89 -6.09 -4.30 -5.49
CA ASN A 89 -7.14 -3.78 -6.36
C ASN A 89 -7.92 -4.92 -7.01
N ALA A 90 -9.02 -4.58 -7.69
CA ALA A 90 -9.92 -5.58 -8.23
C ALA A 90 -9.34 -6.37 -9.41
N ASP A 91 -8.49 -5.75 -10.19
CA ASP A 91 -7.99 -6.33 -11.45
C ASP A 91 -6.53 -6.81 -11.38
N GLY A 92 -5.89 -6.67 -10.22
CA GLY A 92 -4.51 -7.10 -10.07
C GLY A 92 -3.50 -6.23 -10.81
N SER A 93 -3.89 -5.05 -11.29
CA SER A 93 -2.97 -4.17 -12.00
C SER A 93 -1.91 -3.62 -11.04
N GLU A 94 -0.79 -3.20 -11.60
CA GLU A 94 0.29 -2.64 -10.81
C GLU A 94 -0.03 -1.20 -10.41
N PRO A 95 0.51 -0.73 -9.29
CA PRO A 95 0.37 0.68 -8.91
C PRO A 95 1.03 1.57 -9.96
N ASP A 96 0.49 2.77 -10.13
CA ASP A 96 1.02 3.70 -11.11
C ASP A 96 2.40 4.24 -10.69
N ALA A 97 3.12 4.81 -11.64
CA ALA A 97 4.48 5.28 -11.40
C ALA A 97 4.55 6.40 -10.36
N GLU A 98 3.53 7.23 -10.28
CA GLU A 98 3.48 8.33 -9.30
C GLU A 98 3.34 7.80 -7.88
N ALA A 99 2.55 6.75 -7.70
CA ALA A 99 2.41 6.12 -6.39
C ALA A 99 3.71 5.45 -5.95
N VAL A 100 4.38 4.76 -6.87
CA VAL A 100 5.67 4.12 -6.60
C VAL A 100 6.73 5.17 -6.27
N ALA A 101 6.73 6.29 -6.99
CA ALA A 101 7.66 7.39 -6.72
C ALA A 101 7.45 7.96 -5.31
N ALA A 102 6.21 8.09 -4.85
CA ALA A 102 5.93 8.57 -3.50
C ALA A 102 6.53 7.64 -2.44
N VAL A 103 6.46 6.33 -2.65
CA VAL A 103 7.09 5.37 -1.73
C VAL A 103 8.60 5.58 -1.71
N ARG A 104 9.21 5.79 -2.86
CA ARG A 104 10.67 5.94 -2.97
C ARG A 104 11.18 7.23 -2.38
N ASP A 105 10.35 8.25 -2.28
CA ASP A 105 10.72 9.53 -1.68
C ASP A 105 10.93 9.42 -0.16
N LEU A 106 10.41 8.40 0.46
CA LEU A 106 10.53 8.18 1.87
C LEU A 106 11.41 6.95 2.15
#